data_f5ccb92756de50d1a5caea330a1b705e
#
_entry.id   f5ccb92756de50d1a5caea330a1b705e
#
_cell.length_a   1.000
_cell.length_b   1.000
_cell.length_c   1.000
_cell.angle_alpha   90.00
_cell.angle_beta   90.00
_cell.angle_gamma   90.00
#
_symmetry.space_group_name_H-M   'P 1'
#
loop_
_entity.id
_entity.type
_entity.pdbx_description
1 polymer ?
#
loop_
_entity_poly.entity_id
_entity_poly.type
_entity_poly.pdbx_seq_one_letter_code
_entity_poly.pdbx_strand_id
1 'polypeptide(L)'
;AKVESTVGTAETLAAADGAINVYDVEIQADIEIEEREAQGTFSRLKGSPGARAATVTFRADMGWDGTTQPLWASALWLGCGLEHQGSGVYGPVSETPHDTNCKSLTIGVWQDGLYKQMHGCMGNFKIIGTAGKMGMIEFEFKGLWNPVTDSAIVDPTYPLDLPMRFAEQAFTYNSVEWCVESCTFDLGNNVILRECAVTESGYKSALVTDRYPKISVNPEAMLIADQDQWQYWLDAEEYALTLGFTGPEGAVSDGKLVFNAPKAQILNMQEAERNLLATNDIELGINKNGNAEDEDFTLTFTNKA
;
A
#
# COMPACT_ATOMS: atom_id res chain seq x y z
N ALA A 1 13.22 2.58 5.52
CA ALA A 1 13.07 1.59 4.45
C ALA A 1 13.89 2.01 3.23
N LYS A 2 14.45 1.05 2.52
CA LYS A 2 15.28 1.31 1.34
C LYS A 2 15.02 0.25 0.26
N VAL A 3 14.97 0.70 -1.00
CA VAL A 3 14.85 -0.21 -2.14
C VAL A 3 16.14 -1.01 -2.30
N GLU A 4 16.01 -2.33 -2.47
CA GLU A 4 17.15 -3.22 -2.67
C GLU A 4 17.70 -3.11 -4.10
N SER A 5 19.02 -3.10 -4.21
CA SER A 5 19.70 -3.15 -5.51
C SER A 5 19.58 -4.51 -6.19
N THR A 6 19.48 -5.55 -5.37
CA THR A 6 19.24 -6.94 -5.79
C THR A 6 18.17 -7.54 -4.90
N VAL A 7 17.10 -8.04 -5.50
CA VAL A 7 15.96 -8.63 -4.77
C VAL A 7 16.44 -9.70 -3.79
N GLY A 8 16.03 -9.55 -2.52
CA GLY A 8 16.38 -10.47 -1.43
C GLY A 8 17.78 -10.28 -0.87
N THR A 9 18.45 -9.16 -1.19
CA THR A 9 19.76 -8.82 -0.60
C THR A 9 19.62 -7.58 0.28
N ALA A 10 19.89 -7.74 1.57
CA ALA A 10 19.74 -6.67 2.54
C ALA A 10 20.65 -5.47 2.24
N GLU A 11 20.07 -4.28 2.26
CA GLU A 11 20.78 -3.01 2.14
C GLU A 11 21.12 -2.42 3.52
N THR A 12 22.18 -1.64 3.58
CA THR A 12 22.49 -0.84 4.76
C THR A 12 21.59 0.38 4.81
N LEU A 13 20.88 0.56 5.91
CA LEU A 13 19.98 1.70 6.12
C LEU A 13 20.74 2.88 6.73
N ALA A 14 20.48 4.07 6.20
CA ALA A 14 20.98 5.35 6.70
C ALA A 14 19.82 6.18 7.29
N ALA A 15 20.15 7.29 7.95
CA ALA A 15 19.15 8.19 8.53
C ALA A 15 18.12 8.68 7.48
N ALA A 16 18.58 9.02 6.27
CA ALA A 16 17.69 9.48 5.20
C ALA A 16 16.64 8.44 4.78
N ASP A 17 16.92 7.15 4.95
CA ASP A 17 15.99 6.06 4.62
C ASP A 17 14.83 5.92 5.63
N GLY A 18 14.89 6.68 6.74
CA GLY A 18 13.86 6.76 7.78
C GLY A 18 13.10 8.08 7.82
N ALA A 19 13.29 8.97 6.85
CA ALA A 19 12.65 10.29 6.79
C ALA A 19 11.17 10.20 6.40
N ILE A 20 10.37 9.55 7.25
CA ILE A 20 8.93 9.34 7.07
C ILE A 20 8.24 9.36 8.44
N ASN A 21 7.11 10.04 8.53
CA ASN A 21 6.25 10.00 9.72
C ASN A 21 5.43 8.72 9.70
N VAL A 22 5.68 7.83 10.66
CA VAL A 22 4.98 6.54 10.79
C VAL A 22 4.28 6.42 12.12
N TYR A 23 3.17 5.70 12.13
CA TYR A 23 2.31 5.47 13.28
C TYR A 23 2.00 3.98 13.40
N ASP A 24 1.75 3.53 14.62
CA ASP A 24 1.28 2.17 14.92
C ASP A 24 2.19 1.08 14.30
N VAL A 25 3.51 1.26 14.42
CA VAL A 25 4.47 0.30 13.85
C VAL A 25 4.46 -0.99 14.64
N GLU A 26 4.09 -2.07 13.98
CA GLU A 26 4.15 -3.42 14.52
C GLU A 26 5.02 -4.31 13.63
N ILE A 27 6.02 -4.95 14.20
CA ILE A 27 6.86 -5.92 13.49
C ILE A 27 6.78 -7.26 14.20
N GLN A 28 6.34 -8.28 13.48
CA GLN A 28 6.15 -9.63 13.98
C GLN A 28 7.10 -10.58 13.25
N ALA A 29 7.97 -11.23 14.01
CA ALA A 29 8.80 -12.33 13.50
C ALA A 29 7.97 -13.61 13.46
N ASP A 30 8.08 -14.34 12.37
CA ASP A 30 7.54 -15.67 12.17
C ASP A 30 8.70 -16.64 11.98
N ILE A 31 9.03 -17.34 13.06
CA ILE A 31 10.15 -18.28 13.13
C ILE A 31 9.60 -19.66 13.40
N GLU A 32 9.71 -20.50 12.41
CA GLU A 32 9.24 -21.87 12.50
C GLU A 32 10.20 -22.72 13.35
N ILE A 33 9.65 -23.58 14.20
CA ILE A 33 10.40 -24.58 14.97
C ILE A 33 9.75 -25.93 14.70
N GLU A 34 10.45 -26.79 14.01
CA GLU A 34 10.01 -28.16 13.78
C GLU A 34 10.14 -29.01 15.05
N GLU A 35 9.00 -29.53 15.51
CA GLU A 35 8.95 -30.41 16.67
C GLU A 35 9.45 -31.82 16.30
N ARG A 36 10.14 -32.46 17.25
CA ARG A 36 10.66 -33.82 17.12
C ARG A 36 10.10 -34.70 18.21
N GLU A 37 9.54 -35.85 17.83
CA GLU A 37 9.04 -36.85 18.75
C GLU A 37 10.17 -37.84 19.14
N ALA A 38 10.20 -38.20 20.43
CA ALA A 38 11.10 -39.25 20.92
C ALA A 38 10.34 -40.58 21.01
N GLN A 39 11.02 -41.67 20.62
CA GLN A 39 10.47 -43.01 20.80
C GLN A 39 10.76 -43.54 22.21
N GLY A 40 9.78 -44.19 22.80
CA GLY A 40 9.92 -44.87 24.09
C GLY A 40 9.99 -43.98 25.34
N THR A 41 9.63 -42.68 25.20
CA THR A 41 9.55 -41.74 26.33
C THR A 41 8.45 -40.70 26.09
N PHE A 42 7.90 -40.14 27.16
CA PHE A 42 6.96 -39.02 27.13
C PHE A 42 7.68 -37.64 27.02
N SER A 43 9.01 -37.62 27.07
CA SER A 43 9.80 -36.40 26.98
C SER A 43 9.95 -35.95 25.54
N ARG A 44 9.87 -34.62 25.28
CA ARG A 44 10.10 -34.03 23.96
C ARG A 44 11.61 -33.94 23.64
N LEU A 45 11.96 -34.13 22.39
CA LEU A 45 13.27 -33.78 21.88
C LEU A 45 13.34 -32.28 21.57
N LYS A 46 14.54 -31.72 21.54
CA LYS A 46 14.78 -30.36 21.11
C LYS A 46 14.34 -30.20 19.64
N GLY A 47 13.51 -29.20 19.39
CA GLY A 47 13.09 -28.83 18.03
C GLY A 47 14.24 -28.36 17.16
N SER A 48 14.05 -28.41 15.83
CA SER A 48 14.96 -27.87 14.83
C SER A 48 14.48 -26.51 14.37
N PRO A 49 15.36 -25.48 14.23
CA PRO A 49 14.95 -24.22 13.62
C PRO A 49 14.62 -24.45 12.15
N GLY A 50 13.45 -23.96 11.72
CA GLY A 50 12.95 -23.99 10.37
C GLY A 50 13.06 -22.63 9.67
N ALA A 51 12.08 -22.35 8.85
CA ALA A 51 12.02 -21.12 8.07
C ALA A 51 11.85 -19.86 8.94
N ARG A 52 12.35 -18.72 8.43
CA ARG A 52 12.32 -17.43 9.16
C ARG A 52 11.79 -16.34 8.25
N ALA A 53 10.65 -15.79 8.63
CA ALA A 53 10.00 -14.69 7.96
C ALA A 53 9.63 -13.59 8.96
N ALA A 54 9.13 -12.47 8.47
CA ALA A 54 8.50 -11.44 9.28
C ALA A 54 7.45 -10.69 8.49
N THR A 55 6.52 -10.10 9.23
CA THR A 55 5.54 -9.14 8.73
C THR A 55 5.69 -7.84 9.50
N VAL A 56 5.64 -6.71 8.81
CA VAL A 56 5.58 -5.39 9.41
C VAL A 56 4.36 -4.65 8.90
N THR A 57 3.62 -4.04 9.83
CA THR A 57 2.49 -3.17 9.54
C THR A 57 2.72 -1.81 10.17
N PHE A 58 2.32 -0.76 9.47
CA PHE A 58 2.38 0.61 9.97
C PHE A 58 1.50 1.52 9.13
N ARG A 59 1.21 2.70 9.68
CA ARG A 59 0.55 3.80 8.97
C ARG A 59 1.55 4.90 8.68
N ALA A 60 1.35 5.60 7.58
CA ALA A 60 2.07 6.82 7.25
C ALA A 60 1.08 7.92 6.88
N ASP A 61 1.43 9.17 7.22
CA ASP A 61 0.69 10.31 6.70
C ASP A 61 1.11 10.63 5.25
N MET A 62 0.25 11.36 4.55
CA MET A 62 0.48 11.74 3.17
C MET A 62 1.18 13.09 3.06
N GLY A 63 2.25 13.32 3.86
CA GLY A 63 3.06 14.53 3.81
C GLY A 63 3.84 14.63 2.50
N TRP A 64 3.86 15.83 1.90
CA TRP A 64 4.62 16.12 0.69
C TRP A 64 4.97 17.59 0.59
N ASP A 65 6.22 17.91 0.21
CA ASP A 65 6.76 19.26 0.06
C ASP A 65 6.41 19.94 -1.29
N GLY A 66 5.70 19.24 -2.17
CA GLY A 66 5.30 19.71 -3.51
C GLY A 66 6.42 19.63 -4.56
N THR A 67 7.61 19.22 -4.20
CA THR A 67 8.78 19.18 -5.11
C THR A 67 9.43 17.80 -5.19
N THR A 68 9.85 17.27 -4.04
CA THR A 68 10.57 15.99 -3.95
C THR A 68 9.59 14.86 -3.67
N GLN A 69 9.70 13.76 -4.39
CA GLN A 69 8.84 12.59 -4.14
C GLN A 69 9.04 12.09 -2.71
N PRO A 70 7.97 12.01 -1.90
CA PRO A 70 8.09 11.57 -0.52
C PRO A 70 8.55 10.12 -0.43
N LEU A 71 9.20 9.74 0.67
CA LEU A 71 9.73 8.38 0.86
C LEU A 71 8.65 7.30 0.79
N TRP A 72 7.43 7.60 1.25
CA TRP A 72 6.32 6.66 1.15
C TRP A 72 5.89 6.36 -0.30
N ALA A 73 6.16 7.26 -1.26
CA ALA A 73 5.95 6.99 -2.68
C ALA A 73 7.22 6.45 -3.35
N SER A 74 8.37 7.12 -3.15
CA SER A 74 9.61 6.81 -3.86
C SER A 74 10.29 5.50 -3.43
N ALA A 75 9.93 4.95 -2.27
CA ALA A 75 10.42 3.67 -1.80
C ALA A 75 9.30 2.67 -1.51
N LEU A 76 8.34 3.01 -0.62
CA LEU A 76 7.37 2.02 -0.15
C LEU A 76 6.41 1.55 -1.25
N TRP A 77 5.93 2.45 -2.10
CA TRP A 77 5.09 2.05 -3.24
C TRP A 77 5.83 1.15 -4.24
N LEU A 78 7.14 1.36 -4.44
CA LEU A 78 7.94 0.47 -5.29
C LEU A 78 8.01 -0.95 -4.74
N GLY A 79 8.07 -1.09 -3.40
CA GLY A 79 7.98 -2.39 -2.72
C GLY A 79 6.60 -3.03 -2.77
N CYS A 80 5.58 -2.28 -3.16
CA CYS A 80 4.22 -2.77 -3.39
C CYS A 80 3.92 -3.04 -4.88
N GLY A 81 4.92 -3.07 -5.75
CA GLY A 81 4.74 -3.36 -7.18
C GLY A 81 4.21 -2.19 -7.98
N LEU A 82 4.51 -0.96 -7.58
CA LEU A 82 4.35 0.22 -8.43
C LEU A 82 5.71 0.65 -8.99
N GLU A 83 5.68 1.40 -10.08
CA GLU A 83 6.85 2.05 -10.66
C GLU A 83 6.61 3.55 -10.86
N HIS A 84 7.70 4.31 -10.82
CA HIS A 84 7.67 5.73 -11.18
C HIS A 84 7.82 5.88 -12.70
N GLN A 85 6.74 6.30 -13.35
CA GLN A 85 6.65 6.46 -14.81
C GLN A 85 7.15 7.83 -15.31
N GLY A 86 7.70 8.66 -14.42
CA GLY A 86 8.15 10.02 -14.71
C GLY A 86 7.13 11.09 -14.33
N SER A 87 7.58 12.34 -14.22
CA SER A 87 6.72 13.50 -13.93
C SER A 87 5.76 13.35 -12.72
N GLY A 88 6.20 12.60 -11.69
CA GLY A 88 5.38 12.37 -10.49
C GLY A 88 4.24 11.37 -10.68
N VAL A 89 4.24 10.60 -11.76
CA VAL A 89 3.25 9.56 -12.03
C VAL A 89 3.76 8.21 -11.54
N TYR A 90 2.93 7.50 -10.79
CA TYR A 90 3.13 6.12 -10.38
C TYR A 90 2.02 5.25 -10.96
N GLY A 91 2.39 4.11 -11.48
CA GLY A 91 1.48 3.10 -11.98
C GLY A 91 1.94 1.71 -11.61
N PRO A 92 1.10 0.70 -11.85
CA PRO A 92 1.49 -0.68 -11.66
C PRO A 92 2.69 -1.08 -12.51
N VAL A 93 3.55 -1.95 -11.96
CA VAL A 93 4.63 -2.57 -12.71
C VAL A 93 4.04 -3.65 -13.61
N SER A 94 4.48 -3.70 -14.87
CA SER A 94 4.23 -4.83 -15.77
C SER A 94 5.02 -6.04 -15.30
N GLU A 95 4.30 -7.09 -14.91
CA GLU A 95 4.89 -8.28 -14.36
C GLU A 95 4.76 -9.48 -15.29
N THR A 96 5.90 -10.13 -15.51
CA THR A 96 5.93 -11.51 -15.92
C THR A 96 6.37 -12.39 -14.74
N PRO A 97 5.82 -13.59 -14.55
CA PRO A 97 6.27 -14.49 -13.49
C PRO A 97 7.81 -14.66 -13.53
N HIS A 98 8.46 -14.46 -12.43
CA HIS A 98 9.92 -14.49 -12.24
C HIS A 98 10.66 -13.19 -12.49
N ASP A 99 9.98 -12.08 -12.69
CA ASP A 99 10.63 -10.90 -13.16
C ASP A 99 11.28 -10.02 -12.11
N THR A 100 12.16 -9.20 -12.63
CA THR A 100 13.03 -8.29 -11.91
C THR A 100 12.46 -6.87 -11.81
N ASN A 101 11.23 -6.65 -12.27
CA ASN A 101 10.63 -5.32 -12.31
C ASN A 101 10.10 -4.89 -10.94
N CYS A 102 9.44 -5.78 -10.19
CA CYS A 102 9.06 -5.50 -8.81
C CYS A 102 10.30 -5.31 -7.94
N LYS A 103 10.31 -4.22 -7.18
CA LYS A 103 11.38 -3.91 -6.24
C LYS A 103 11.07 -4.50 -4.89
N SER A 104 12.10 -5.07 -4.25
CA SER A 104 12.02 -5.44 -2.84
C SER A 104 12.66 -4.38 -1.97
N LEU A 105 12.30 -4.40 -0.69
CA LEU A 105 12.76 -3.45 0.30
C LEU A 105 13.53 -4.14 1.43
N THR A 106 14.52 -3.43 1.95
CA THR A 106 15.03 -3.65 3.30
C THR A 106 14.33 -2.68 4.24
N ILE A 107 13.70 -3.23 5.30
CA ILE A 107 12.99 -2.46 6.31
C ILE A 107 13.67 -2.67 7.67
N GLY A 108 13.94 -1.59 8.39
CA GLY A 108 14.52 -1.62 9.72
C GLY A 108 13.67 -0.88 10.73
N VAL A 109 13.54 -1.44 11.92
CA VAL A 109 12.84 -0.85 13.06
C VAL A 109 13.81 -0.78 14.24
N TRP A 110 14.06 0.41 14.76
CA TRP A 110 14.85 0.63 15.98
C TRP A 110 13.92 0.84 17.16
N GLN A 111 14.11 0.06 18.19
CA GLN A 111 13.34 0.12 19.41
C GLN A 111 14.24 -0.13 20.62
N ASP A 112 14.37 0.86 21.50
CA ASP A 112 15.13 0.75 22.76
C ASP A 112 16.56 0.19 22.63
N GLY A 113 17.27 0.58 21.55
CA GLY A 113 18.63 0.11 21.28
C GLY A 113 18.70 -1.23 20.56
N LEU A 114 17.56 -1.84 20.25
CA LEU A 114 17.48 -3.05 19.42
C LEU A 114 17.18 -2.65 17.98
N TYR A 115 17.90 -3.23 17.05
CA TYR A 115 17.67 -3.13 15.63
C TYR A 115 17.09 -4.41 15.08
N LYS A 116 15.86 -4.30 14.60
CA LYS A 116 15.11 -5.37 13.93
C LYS A 116 15.10 -5.09 12.45
N GLN A 117 15.58 -6.01 11.65
CA GLN A 117 15.66 -5.84 10.20
C GLN A 117 14.97 -6.99 9.49
N MET A 118 14.29 -6.65 8.42
CA MET A 118 13.80 -7.60 7.44
C MET A 118 14.23 -7.15 6.04
N HIS A 119 14.41 -8.09 5.12
CA HIS A 119 14.83 -7.84 3.76
C HIS A 119 14.07 -8.70 2.77
N GLY A 120 14.25 -8.44 1.46
CA GLY A 120 13.44 -9.08 0.44
C GLY A 120 11.96 -8.79 0.59
N CYS A 121 11.61 -7.63 1.17
CA CYS A 121 10.24 -7.30 1.52
C CYS A 121 9.46 -6.83 0.31
N MET A 122 8.27 -7.38 0.12
CA MET A 122 7.24 -6.84 -0.75
C MET A 122 5.93 -6.75 0.03
N GLY A 123 5.01 -5.89 -0.41
CA GLY A 123 3.85 -5.60 0.43
C GLY A 123 2.61 -5.18 -0.33
N ASN A 124 1.65 -4.74 0.46
CA ASN A 124 0.40 -4.13 0.05
C ASN A 124 0.23 -2.79 0.75
N PHE A 125 -0.58 -1.90 0.17
CA PHE A 125 -0.97 -0.67 0.84
C PHE A 125 -2.44 -0.33 0.62
N LYS A 126 -2.98 0.46 1.56
CA LYS A 126 -4.31 1.05 1.47
C LYS A 126 -4.21 2.54 1.67
N ILE A 127 -4.90 3.30 0.83
CA ILE A 127 -5.07 4.75 1.02
C ILE A 127 -6.44 4.99 1.61
N ILE A 128 -6.48 5.67 2.76
CA ILE A 128 -7.71 5.95 3.49
C ILE A 128 -7.97 7.45 3.49
N GLY A 129 -9.12 7.83 2.98
CA GLY A 129 -9.63 9.19 2.99
C GLY A 129 -10.93 9.30 3.79
N THR A 130 -11.02 10.31 4.62
CA THR A 130 -12.29 10.73 5.25
C THR A 130 -12.45 12.23 4.97
N ALA A 131 -13.64 12.64 4.56
CA ALA A 131 -13.93 14.00 4.17
C ALA A 131 -13.44 15.02 5.21
N GLY A 132 -12.64 15.98 4.77
CA GLY A 132 -12.05 17.03 5.61
C GLY A 132 -10.91 16.60 6.53
N LYS A 133 -10.55 15.31 6.59
CA LYS A 133 -9.45 14.80 7.41
C LYS A 133 -8.20 14.55 6.55
N MET A 134 -7.06 14.43 7.22
CA MET A 134 -5.81 14.04 6.57
C MET A 134 -5.91 12.63 6.02
N GLY A 135 -5.35 12.42 4.82
CA GLY A 135 -5.21 11.12 4.21
C GLY A 135 -4.15 10.30 4.94
N MET A 136 -4.40 9.02 5.07
CA MET A 136 -3.47 8.05 5.68
C MET A 136 -3.21 6.90 4.71
N ILE A 137 -2.01 6.36 4.76
CA ILE A 137 -1.65 5.16 4.03
C ILE A 137 -1.31 4.07 5.04
N GLU A 138 -1.97 2.94 4.94
CA GLU A 138 -1.63 1.73 5.71
C GLU A 138 -0.76 0.83 4.84
N PHE A 139 0.34 0.35 5.40
CA PHE A 139 1.26 -0.56 4.73
C PHE A 139 1.35 -1.88 5.48
N GLU A 140 1.43 -2.97 4.72
CA GLU A 140 1.76 -4.30 5.21
C GLU A 140 2.86 -4.88 4.31
N PHE A 141 4.01 -5.23 4.89
CA PHE A 141 5.12 -5.86 4.17
C PHE A 141 5.45 -7.21 4.78
N LYS A 142 5.69 -8.19 3.92
CA LYS A 142 6.24 -9.50 4.28
C LYS A 142 7.66 -9.63 3.75
N GLY A 143 8.54 -10.29 4.50
CA GLY A 143 9.93 -10.46 4.10
C GLY A 143 10.68 -11.44 4.98
N LEU A 144 11.99 -11.51 4.80
CA LEU A 144 12.87 -12.41 5.50
C LEU A 144 13.40 -11.75 6.78
N TRP A 145 13.34 -12.49 7.88
CA TRP A 145 13.80 -12.01 9.18
C TRP A 145 15.30 -12.13 9.33
N ASN A 146 15.96 -11.06 9.76
CA ASN A 146 17.35 -11.05 10.17
C ASN A 146 17.48 -11.15 11.70
N PRO A 147 18.59 -11.70 12.21
CA PRO A 147 18.87 -11.68 13.65
C PRO A 147 18.81 -10.25 14.19
N VAL A 148 18.19 -10.09 15.36
CA VAL A 148 18.16 -8.80 16.06
C VAL A 148 19.55 -8.45 16.57
N THR A 149 19.97 -7.21 16.43
CA THR A 149 21.27 -6.72 16.88
C THR A 149 21.12 -5.47 17.75
N ASP A 150 22.08 -5.25 18.63
CA ASP A 150 22.17 -3.98 19.36
C ASP A 150 22.68 -2.89 18.41
N SER A 151 21.98 -1.79 18.34
CA SER A 151 22.35 -0.65 17.51
C SER A 151 21.82 0.65 18.11
N ALA A 152 22.62 1.69 18.03
CA ALA A 152 22.16 3.03 18.37
C ALA A 152 20.98 3.42 17.45
N ILE A 153 20.00 4.10 18.01
CA ILE A 153 18.86 4.61 17.26
C ILE A 153 19.37 5.59 16.20
N VAL A 154 18.96 5.36 14.96
CA VAL A 154 19.21 6.29 13.87
C VAL A 154 18.26 7.47 14.02
N ASP A 155 18.78 8.68 13.89
CA ASP A 155 18.01 9.93 14.03
C ASP A 155 17.79 10.55 12.64
N PRO A 156 16.67 10.23 11.95
CA PRO A 156 16.34 10.82 10.66
C PRO A 156 15.80 12.26 10.84
N THR A 157 15.99 13.07 9.81
CA THR A 157 15.28 14.34 9.71
C THR A 157 13.86 14.08 9.23
N TYR A 158 12.89 14.13 10.13
CA TYR A 158 11.49 13.91 9.79
C TYR A 158 10.91 15.06 8.96
N PRO A 159 10.09 14.80 7.93
CA PRO A 159 9.40 15.84 7.20
C PRO A 159 8.41 16.58 8.10
N LEU A 160 8.37 17.90 7.96
CA LEU A 160 7.46 18.78 8.69
C LEU A 160 6.26 19.21 7.85
N ASP A 161 6.18 18.71 6.64
CA ASP A 161 5.11 19.05 5.68
C ASP A 161 3.76 18.55 6.19
N LEU A 162 2.75 19.38 6.02
CA LEU A 162 1.39 19.01 6.42
C LEU A 162 0.84 17.93 5.46
N PRO A 163 0.18 16.90 6.00
CA PRO A 163 -0.39 15.85 5.16
C PRO A 163 -1.52 16.38 4.29
N MET A 164 -1.63 15.81 3.09
CA MET A 164 -2.76 16.05 2.19
C MET A 164 -4.07 15.58 2.84
N ARG A 165 -5.17 16.28 2.51
CA ARG A 165 -6.51 16.01 3.03
C ARG A 165 -7.41 15.43 1.94
N PHE A 166 -8.35 14.61 2.34
CA PHE A 166 -9.47 14.21 1.46
C PHE A 166 -10.52 15.34 1.44
N ALA A 167 -10.23 16.36 0.65
CA ALA A 167 -11.05 17.56 0.49
C ALA A 167 -10.67 18.28 -0.80
N GLU A 168 -11.56 19.15 -1.29
CA GLU A 168 -11.36 20.03 -2.47
C GLU A 168 -11.03 19.29 -3.78
N GLN A 169 -11.21 17.98 -3.80
CA GLN A 169 -11.11 17.16 -5.00
C GLN A 169 -12.38 16.35 -5.14
N ALA A 170 -12.99 16.43 -6.32
CA ALA A 170 -14.16 15.64 -6.62
C ALA A 170 -13.82 14.15 -6.69
N PHE A 171 -14.62 13.33 -6.02
CA PHE A 171 -14.73 11.94 -6.37
C PHE A 171 -15.68 11.84 -7.56
N THR A 172 -15.20 11.40 -8.72
CA THR A 172 -16.03 11.29 -9.91
C THR A 172 -16.08 9.85 -10.41
N TYR A 173 -17.26 9.41 -10.79
CA TYR A 173 -17.48 8.15 -11.48
C TYR A 173 -18.36 8.38 -12.70
N ASN A 174 -17.89 7.97 -13.88
CA ASN A 174 -18.54 8.28 -15.15
C ASN A 174 -18.78 9.80 -15.34
N SER A 175 -17.80 10.64 -14.98
CA SER A 175 -17.88 12.11 -15.06
C SER A 175 -18.96 12.76 -14.16
N VAL A 176 -19.62 12.01 -13.30
CA VAL A 176 -20.56 12.51 -12.29
C VAL A 176 -19.87 12.55 -10.94
N GLU A 177 -20.00 13.68 -10.25
CA GLU A 177 -19.43 13.89 -8.93
C GLU A 177 -20.26 13.18 -7.86
N TRP A 178 -19.60 12.43 -6.99
CA TRP A 178 -20.20 11.76 -5.85
C TRP A 178 -19.87 12.46 -4.54
N CYS A 179 -20.89 12.74 -3.73
CA CYS A 179 -20.69 13.22 -2.37
C CYS A 179 -20.32 12.06 -1.44
N VAL A 180 -19.00 11.90 -1.21
CA VAL A 180 -18.42 10.78 -0.47
C VAL A 180 -17.90 11.24 0.89
N GLU A 181 -18.25 10.55 1.97
CA GLU A 181 -17.68 10.80 3.31
C GLU A 181 -16.38 10.07 3.52
N SER A 182 -16.29 8.80 3.09
CA SER A 182 -15.10 7.97 3.25
C SER A 182 -14.79 7.21 1.98
N CYS A 183 -13.49 7.04 1.75
CA CYS A 183 -12.95 6.31 0.63
C CYS A 183 -11.77 5.47 1.12
N THR A 184 -11.71 4.21 0.71
CA THR A 184 -10.55 3.35 0.94
C THR A 184 -10.16 2.70 -0.38
N PHE A 185 -8.98 3.05 -0.88
CA PHE A 185 -8.33 2.32 -1.97
C PHE A 185 -7.44 1.22 -1.38
N ASP A 186 -7.64 -0.02 -1.80
CA ASP A 186 -6.79 -1.17 -1.46
C ASP A 186 -6.14 -1.68 -2.75
N LEU A 187 -4.81 -1.71 -2.81
CA LEU A 187 -4.09 -2.22 -3.97
C LEU A 187 -4.36 -3.71 -4.20
N GLY A 188 -4.67 -4.44 -3.13
CA GLY A 188 -5.11 -5.84 -3.22
C GLY A 188 -4.02 -6.80 -3.67
N ASN A 189 -2.77 -6.55 -3.34
CA ASN A 189 -1.67 -7.44 -3.65
C ASN A 189 -1.76 -8.75 -2.87
N ASN A 190 -1.60 -9.86 -3.57
CA ASN A 190 -1.33 -11.16 -2.96
C ASN A 190 0.18 -11.37 -2.84
N VAL A 191 0.70 -11.32 -1.62
CA VAL A 191 2.13 -11.44 -1.33
C VAL A 191 2.45 -12.79 -0.73
N ILE A 192 3.31 -13.57 -1.39
CA ILE A 192 3.79 -14.86 -0.91
C ILE A 192 5.30 -14.81 -0.61
N LEU A 193 5.78 -15.73 0.21
CA LEU A 193 7.20 -15.96 0.42
C LEU A 193 7.67 -17.06 -0.53
N ARG A 194 8.73 -16.79 -1.30
CA ARG A 194 9.32 -17.77 -2.23
C ARG A 194 10.21 -18.72 -1.47
N GLU A 195 9.80 -19.96 -1.33
CA GLU A 195 10.61 -21.03 -0.73
C GLU A 195 11.87 -21.29 -1.54
N CYS A 196 13.01 -21.40 -0.84
CA CYS A 196 14.30 -21.67 -1.48
C CYS A 196 15.26 -22.33 -0.52
N ALA A 197 15.63 -23.58 -0.78
CA ALA A 197 16.53 -24.34 0.06
C ALA A 197 18.00 -23.86 0.03
N VAL A 198 18.35 -22.93 -0.87
CA VAL A 198 19.72 -22.39 -0.98
C VAL A 198 19.98 -21.30 0.07
N THR A 199 18.93 -20.70 0.63
CA THR A 199 19.03 -19.62 1.61
C THR A 199 18.95 -20.16 3.04
N GLU A 200 19.61 -19.50 3.97
CA GLU A 200 19.57 -19.87 5.39
C GLU A 200 18.19 -19.68 6.02
N SER A 201 17.40 -18.72 5.51
CA SER A 201 16.05 -18.46 5.98
C SER A 201 15.00 -19.43 5.45
N GLY A 202 15.34 -20.29 4.48
CA GLY A 202 14.38 -21.15 3.77
C GLY A 202 13.57 -20.42 2.70
N TYR A 203 13.68 -19.08 2.60
CA TYR A 203 13.01 -18.24 1.62
C TYR A 203 13.99 -17.38 0.83
N LYS A 204 13.70 -17.10 -0.44
CA LYS A 204 14.52 -16.23 -1.28
C LYS A 204 14.14 -14.75 -1.13
N SER A 205 12.86 -14.43 -1.13
CA SER A 205 12.27 -13.10 -0.97
C SER A 205 10.76 -13.22 -0.87
N ALA A 206 10.07 -12.15 -0.50
CA ALA A 206 8.65 -12.02 -0.82
C ALA A 206 8.46 -11.83 -2.33
N LEU A 207 7.26 -12.12 -2.83
CA LEU A 207 6.86 -11.93 -4.22
C LEU A 207 5.38 -11.56 -4.28
N VAL A 208 5.05 -10.51 -5.02
CA VAL A 208 3.67 -10.20 -5.41
C VAL A 208 3.30 -11.15 -6.54
N THR A 209 2.25 -11.95 -6.37
CA THR A 209 1.81 -12.96 -7.36
C THR A 209 0.55 -12.57 -8.09
N ASP A 210 -0.22 -11.67 -7.51
CA ASP A 210 -1.48 -11.23 -8.08
C ASP A 210 -1.89 -9.88 -7.47
N ARG A 211 -2.78 -9.14 -8.14
CA ARG A 211 -3.27 -7.85 -7.72
C ARG A 211 -4.74 -7.68 -8.10
N TYR A 212 -5.56 -7.30 -7.11
CA TYR A 212 -6.98 -7.01 -7.30
C TYR A 212 -7.32 -5.64 -6.68
N PRO A 213 -6.98 -4.52 -7.34
CA PRO A 213 -7.21 -3.20 -6.78
C PRO A 213 -8.71 -2.91 -6.66
N LYS A 214 -9.08 -2.38 -5.49
CA LYS A 214 -10.47 -2.06 -5.15
C LYS A 214 -10.59 -0.70 -4.47
N ILE A 215 -11.73 -0.08 -4.66
CA ILE A 215 -12.11 1.13 -3.93
C ILE A 215 -13.44 0.90 -3.25
N SER A 216 -13.49 1.12 -1.94
CA SER A 216 -14.72 1.14 -1.16
C SER A 216 -15.08 2.59 -0.84
N VAL A 217 -16.32 2.98 -1.11
CA VAL A 217 -16.83 4.34 -0.90
C VAL A 217 -18.26 4.31 -0.39
N ASN A 218 -18.66 5.39 0.28
CA ASN A 218 -20.03 5.55 0.82
C ASN A 218 -20.70 6.84 0.32
N PRO A 219 -21.00 6.97 -0.98
CA PRO A 219 -21.66 8.14 -1.52
C PRO A 219 -23.10 8.29 -0.99
N GLU A 220 -23.60 9.54 -1.01
CA GLU A 220 -25.01 9.78 -0.88
C GLU A 220 -25.78 9.16 -2.05
N ALA A 221 -26.96 8.60 -1.76
CA ALA A 221 -27.79 7.99 -2.80
C ALA A 221 -28.22 9.03 -3.83
N MET A 222 -28.07 8.69 -5.11
CA MET A 222 -28.41 9.58 -6.23
C MET A 222 -29.73 9.17 -6.86
N LEU A 223 -30.38 10.14 -7.48
CA LEU A 223 -31.57 9.84 -8.30
C LEU A 223 -31.14 9.09 -9.56
N ILE A 224 -31.95 8.13 -10.00
CA ILE A 224 -31.74 7.40 -11.25
C ILE A 224 -31.62 8.33 -12.45
N ALA A 225 -32.37 9.45 -12.42
CA ALA A 225 -32.31 10.47 -13.47
C ALA A 225 -30.97 11.20 -13.58
N ASP A 226 -30.17 11.27 -12.46
CA ASP A 226 -28.87 11.89 -12.44
C ASP A 226 -27.79 10.86 -12.80
N GLN A 227 -27.88 9.67 -12.20
CA GLN A 227 -27.01 8.53 -12.51
C GLN A 227 -27.61 7.21 -12.01
N ASP A 228 -27.84 6.27 -12.91
CA ASP A 228 -28.40 4.96 -12.59
C ASP A 228 -27.30 3.98 -12.16
N GLN A 229 -26.87 4.08 -10.91
CA GLN A 229 -25.85 3.19 -10.33
C GLN A 229 -26.31 1.73 -10.29
N TRP A 230 -27.63 1.50 -10.14
CA TRP A 230 -28.22 0.15 -10.12
C TRP A 230 -28.11 -0.53 -11.47
N GLN A 231 -28.40 0.22 -12.55
CA GLN A 231 -28.28 -0.32 -13.90
C GLN A 231 -26.82 -0.60 -14.26
N TYR A 232 -25.87 0.29 -13.85
CA TYR A 232 -24.44 0.06 -14.05
C TYR A 232 -23.95 -1.21 -13.37
N TRP A 233 -24.44 -1.49 -12.15
CA TRP A 233 -24.12 -2.72 -11.46
C TRP A 233 -24.74 -3.95 -12.14
N LEU A 234 -26.02 -3.86 -12.56
CA LEU A 234 -26.74 -4.94 -13.22
C LEU A 234 -26.11 -5.35 -14.56
N ASP A 235 -25.65 -4.37 -15.33
CA ASP A 235 -25.07 -4.58 -16.66
C ASP A 235 -23.53 -4.76 -16.60
N ALA A 236 -22.94 -4.71 -15.41
CA ALA A 236 -21.49 -4.81 -15.20
C ALA A 236 -20.69 -3.77 -16.00
N GLU A 237 -21.20 -2.55 -16.09
CA GLU A 237 -20.61 -1.45 -16.85
C GLU A 237 -19.30 -0.96 -16.23
N GLU A 238 -18.35 -0.57 -17.10
CA GLU A 238 -17.05 -0.01 -16.71
C GLU A 238 -16.98 1.48 -17.05
N TYR A 239 -16.61 2.30 -16.08
CA TYR A 239 -16.46 3.74 -16.26
C TYR A 239 -15.19 4.29 -15.63
N ALA A 240 -14.75 5.45 -16.11
CA ALA A 240 -13.63 6.15 -15.53
C ALA A 240 -13.94 6.66 -14.12
N LEU A 241 -12.98 6.49 -13.23
CA LEU A 241 -13.03 6.93 -11.84
C LEU A 241 -11.85 7.84 -11.56
N THR A 242 -12.10 8.96 -10.88
CA THR A 242 -11.06 9.87 -10.39
C THR A 242 -11.34 10.23 -8.93
N LEU A 243 -10.30 10.24 -8.12
CA LEU A 243 -10.35 10.77 -6.76
C LEU A 243 -9.04 11.48 -6.43
N GLY A 244 -9.05 12.37 -5.44
CA GLY A 244 -7.84 13.09 -5.09
C GLY A 244 -7.75 13.51 -3.64
N PHE A 245 -6.51 13.82 -3.24
CA PHE A 245 -6.16 14.40 -1.97
C PHE A 245 -5.44 15.72 -2.22
N THR A 246 -5.80 16.75 -1.46
CA THR A 246 -5.26 18.11 -1.64
C THR A 246 -4.46 18.52 -0.40
N GLY A 247 -3.32 19.14 -0.61
CA GLY A 247 -2.52 19.75 0.44
C GLY A 247 -3.26 20.91 1.13
N PRO A 248 -2.86 21.26 2.35
CA PRO A 248 -3.51 22.35 3.10
C PRO A 248 -3.32 23.67 2.37
N GLU A 249 -4.34 24.51 2.43
CA GLU A 249 -4.34 25.85 1.85
C GLU A 249 -3.22 26.71 2.47
N GLY A 250 -2.44 27.40 1.63
CA GLY A 250 -1.38 28.31 2.10
C GLY A 250 -0.05 27.63 2.46
N ALA A 251 0.09 26.32 2.30
CA ALA A 251 1.41 25.68 2.34
C ALA A 251 2.24 26.09 1.11
N VAL A 252 3.58 26.09 1.25
CA VAL A 252 4.52 26.45 0.16
C VAL A 252 4.35 25.52 -1.06
N SER A 253 3.69 24.40 -0.86
CA SER A 253 3.34 23.43 -1.89
C SER A 253 1.89 22.97 -1.70
N ASP A 254 0.98 23.56 -2.44
CA ASP A 254 -0.41 23.10 -2.54
C ASP A 254 -0.50 21.81 -3.39
N GLY A 255 0.39 20.86 -3.12
CA GLY A 255 0.46 19.61 -3.85
C GLY A 255 -0.83 18.79 -3.72
N LYS A 256 -1.18 18.09 -4.78
CA LYS A 256 -2.28 17.11 -4.75
C LYS A 256 -1.84 15.77 -5.30
N LEU A 257 -2.42 14.72 -4.74
CA LEU A 257 -2.35 13.38 -5.28
C LEU A 257 -3.68 13.07 -5.95
N VAL A 258 -3.62 12.71 -7.23
CA VAL A 258 -4.80 12.31 -8.00
C VAL A 258 -4.67 10.83 -8.36
N PHE A 259 -5.64 10.04 -7.96
CA PHE A 259 -5.85 8.68 -8.44
C PHE A 259 -6.77 8.73 -9.65
N ASN A 260 -6.40 8.04 -10.71
CA ASN A 260 -7.21 7.92 -11.91
C ASN A 260 -7.23 6.46 -12.37
N ALA A 261 -8.42 5.89 -12.50
CA ALA A 261 -8.65 4.57 -13.07
C ALA A 261 -9.55 4.72 -14.31
N PRO A 262 -9.05 4.38 -15.50
CA PRO A 262 -9.84 4.47 -16.73
C PRO A 262 -11.08 3.58 -16.74
N LYS A 263 -11.02 2.45 -16.01
CA LYS A 263 -12.07 1.44 -15.96
C LYS A 263 -12.28 0.94 -14.55
N ALA A 264 -13.35 1.38 -13.94
CA ALA A 264 -13.83 0.90 -12.66
C ALA A 264 -15.24 0.33 -12.83
N GLN A 265 -15.53 -0.77 -12.14
CA GLN A 265 -16.80 -1.50 -12.20
C GLN A 265 -17.38 -1.65 -10.80
N ILE A 266 -18.68 -1.46 -10.65
CA ILE A 266 -19.36 -1.74 -9.39
C ILE A 266 -19.39 -3.26 -9.18
N LEU A 267 -18.73 -3.75 -8.13
CA LEU A 267 -18.71 -5.16 -7.75
C LEU A 267 -19.81 -5.48 -6.73
N ASN A 268 -20.08 -4.54 -5.82
CA ASN A 268 -21.10 -4.68 -4.79
C ASN A 268 -21.66 -3.32 -4.42
N MET A 269 -22.95 -3.28 -4.10
CA MET A 269 -23.62 -2.10 -3.62
C MET A 269 -24.64 -2.50 -2.54
N GLN A 270 -24.59 -1.82 -1.41
CA GLN A 270 -25.52 -2.02 -0.28
C GLN A 270 -26.12 -0.68 0.12
N GLU A 271 -27.44 -0.66 0.29
CA GLU A 271 -28.13 0.51 0.84
C GLU A 271 -27.75 0.70 2.31
N ALA A 272 -27.46 1.93 2.67
CA ALA A 272 -27.11 2.35 4.01
C ALA A 272 -27.81 3.68 4.35
N GLU A 273 -27.65 4.12 5.58
CA GLU A 273 -28.19 5.40 6.04
C GLU A 273 -27.15 6.12 6.89
N ARG A 274 -26.99 7.41 6.63
CA ARG A 274 -26.13 8.29 7.40
C ARG A 274 -26.89 9.54 7.81
N ASN A 275 -27.10 9.73 9.11
CA ASN A 275 -27.83 10.91 9.64
C ASN A 275 -29.20 11.17 8.95
N LEU A 276 -29.98 10.12 8.72
CA LEU A 276 -31.27 10.15 8.00
C LEU A 276 -31.16 10.46 6.48
N LEU A 277 -29.92 10.46 5.94
CA LEU A 277 -29.71 10.55 4.50
C LEU A 277 -29.47 9.14 3.96
N ALA A 278 -30.13 8.80 2.86
CA ALA A 278 -29.86 7.54 2.17
C ALA A 278 -28.46 7.59 1.56
N THR A 279 -27.69 6.53 1.76
CA THR A 279 -26.34 6.34 1.21
C THR A 279 -26.23 4.96 0.59
N ASN A 280 -25.22 4.77 -0.24
CA ASN A 280 -24.87 3.45 -0.78
C ASN A 280 -23.43 3.11 -0.40
N ASP A 281 -23.22 1.97 0.23
CA ASP A 281 -21.88 1.42 0.41
C ASP A 281 -21.50 0.65 -0.85
N ILE A 282 -20.55 1.19 -1.62
CA ILE A 282 -20.18 0.67 -2.94
C ILE A 282 -18.74 0.18 -2.93
N GLU A 283 -18.54 -1.04 -3.44
CA GLU A 283 -17.21 -1.58 -3.77
C GLU A 283 -17.01 -1.52 -5.28
N LEU A 284 -15.97 -0.83 -5.72
CA LEU A 284 -15.55 -0.70 -7.11
C LEU A 284 -14.27 -1.53 -7.34
N GLY A 285 -14.30 -2.42 -8.31
CA GLY A 285 -13.11 -3.09 -8.82
C GLY A 285 -12.46 -2.26 -9.92
N ILE A 286 -11.14 -2.21 -9.92
CA ILE A 286 -10.38 -1.54 -10.96
C ILE A 286 -9.94 -2.56 -11.98
N ASN A 287 -10.33 -2.36 -13.22
CA ASN A 287 -10.15 -3.31 -14.30
C ASN A 287 -9.05 -2.88 -15.26
N LYS A 288 -8.55 -3.85 -16.02
CA LYS A 288 -7.55 -3.66 -17.05
C LYS A 288 -8.04 -2.67 -18.13
N ASN A 289 -7.19 -1.73 -18.52
CA ASN A 289 -7.50 -0.74 -19.56
C ASN A 289 -7.18 -1.30 -20.96
N GLY A 290 -8.19 -1.93 -21.58
CA GLY A 290 -8.06 -2.44 -22.95
C GLY A 290 -7.07 -3.60 -23.09
N ASN A 291 -6.19 -3.51 -24.11
CA ASN A 291 -5.14 -4.50 -24.36
C ASN A 291 -3.80 -4.15 -23.66
N ALA A 292 -3.68 -2.97 -23.12
CA ALA A 292 -2.50 -2.58 -22.37
C ALA A 292 -2.39 -3.41 -21.08
N GLU A 293 -1.19 -3.85 -20.77
CA GLU A 293 -0.90 -4.58 -19.55
C GLU A 293 -0.61 -3.56 -18.45
N ASP A 294 -1.14 -3.83 -17.24
CA ASP A 294 -0.84 -3.05 -16.03
C ASP A 294 -1.11 -1.53 -16.12
N GLU A 295 -2.06 -1.13 -16.95
CA GLU A 295 -2.58 0.26 -17.03
C GLU A 295 -3.93 0.40 -16.31
N ASP A 296 -4.08 -0.28 -15.17
CA ASP A 296 -5.35 -0.30 -14.42
C ASP A 296 -5.64 1.06 -13.81
N PHE A 297 -4.61 1.73 -13.29
CA PHE A 297 -4.71 3.03 -12.65
C PHE A 297 -3.39 3.80 -12.65
N THR A 298 -3.47 5.07 -12.33
CA THR A 298 -2.32 5.93 -12.05
C THR A 298 -2.53 6.73 -10.78
N LEU A 299 -1.43 6.99 -10.08
CA LEU A 299 -1.32 7.89 -8.93
C LEU A 299 -0.41 9.04 -9.34
N THR A 300 -0.95 10.24 -9.46
CA THR A 300 -0.22 11.38 -10.01
C THR A 300 -0.08 12.48 -8.98
N PHE A 301 1.17 12.85 -8.69
CA PHE A 301 1.50 14.04 -7.92
C PHE A 301 1.47 15.26 -8.83
N THR A 302 0.66 16.23 -8.50
CA THR A 302 0.59 17.49 -9.24
C THR A 302 0.61 18.68 -8.29
N ASN A 303 1.27 19.76 -8.68
CA ASN A 303 1.15 21.01 -7.95
C ASN A 303 -0.28 21.56 -8.10
N LYS A 304 -0.80 22.16 -7.05
CA LYS A 304 -2.04 22.91 -7.15
C LYS A 304 -1.78 24.11 -8.07
N ALA A 305 -2.63 24.28 -9.08
CA ALA A 305 -2.53 25.39 -10.04
C ALA A 305 -2.94 26.71 -9.38
#